data_e3921573b857d6b24c5327293ee026cf
#
_entry.id   e3921573b857d6b24c5327293ee026cf
#
_cell.length_a   1.000
_cell.length_b   1.000
_cell.length_c   1.000
_cell.angle_alpha   90.00
_cell.angle_beta   90.00
_cell.angle_gamma   90.00
#
_symmetry.space_group_name_H-M   'P 1'
#
loop_
_entity.id
_entity.type
_entity.pdbx_description
1 polymer ?
#
loop_
_entity_poly.entity_id
_entity_poly.type
_entity_poly.pdbx_seq_one_letter_code
_entity_poly.pdbx_strand_id
1 'polypeptide(L)'
;MRAFRNTIVLTAALTAFGADRAGANPPPEFQKPGEWHYQSETRYDAGPMSHGDVHNQWSVCVTDTAARTPPSGMPHAPGVKCDKPTLQVAAGSYHTAMTCTAHSANGADSLIKTDFTFTPSPDRTSMVMDGTVHQTITGLPVAIPPAVMHMHITGTRVGACAAAGKAP
;
A
#
# COMPACT_ATOMS: atom_id res chain seq x y z
N MET A 1 69.93 -10.34 -49.93
CA MET A 1 68.54 -10.00 -49.84
C MET A 1 68.01 -10.60 -48.55
N ARG A 2 67.81 -9.75 -47.50
CA ARG A 2 67.32 -10.18 -46.16
C ARG A 2 65.90 -9.77 -46.02
N ALA A 3 64.98 -10.73 -45.90
CA ALA A 3 63.56 -10.49 -45.67
C ALA A 3 63.29 -10.19 -44.17
N PHE A 4 62.78 -9.00 -43.83
CA PHE A 4 62.32 -8.66 -42.51
C PHE A 4 60.90 -9.22 -42.33
N ARG A 5 60.69 -10.13 -41.40
CA ARG A 5 59.41 -10.59 -40.92
C ARG A 5 58.95 -9.64 -39.80
N ASN A 6 58.00 -8.81 -40.07
CA ASN A 6 57.32 -8.03 -39.06
C ASN A 6 56.24 -8.91 -38.37
N THR A 7 56.48 -9.23 -37.11
CA THR A 7 55.50 -9.88 -36.25
C THR A 7 54.69 -8.79 -35.54
N ILE A 8 53.41 -8.62 -35.93
CA ILE A 8 52.48 -7.74 -35.25
C ILE A 8 51.90 -8.52 -34.07
N VAL A 9 52.23 -8.08 -32.85
CA VAL A 9 51.63 -8.60 -31.61
C VAL A 9 50.34 -7.79 -31.37
N LEU A 10 49.21 -8.41 -31.56
CA LEU A 10 47.90 -7.83 -31.23
C LEU A 10 47.66 -8.08 -29.73
N THR A 11 47.82 -7.05 -28.93
CA THR A 11 47.47 -7.07 -27.51
C THR A 11 45.93 -6.80 -27.39
N ALA A 12 45.15 -7.85 -27.14
CA ALA A 12 43.75 -7.75 -26.84
C ALA A 12 43.58 -7.23 -25.39
N ALA A 13 43.20 -5.97 -25.24
CA ALA A 13 42.78 -5.40 -23.97
C ALA A 13 41.36 -5.91 -23.62
N LEU A 14 41.26 -6.87 -22.71
CA LEU A 14 40.00 -7.25 -22.09
C LEU A 14 39.57 -6.12 -21.14
N THR A 15 38.69 -5.23 -21.60
CA THR A 15 37.92 -4.35 -20.73
C THR A 15 36.90 -5.18 -20.00
N ALA A 16 37.19 -5.52 -18.74
CA ALA A 16 36.18 -6.07 -17.82
C ALA A 16 35.10 -4.99 -17.61
N PHE A 17 33.95 -5.14 -18.27
CA PHE A 17 32.75 -4.42 -17.92
C PHE A 17 32.34 -4.92 -16.53
N GLY A 18 32.72 -4.17 -15.51
CA GLY A 18 32.11 -4.26 -14.18
C GLY A 18 30.62 -4.00 -14.33
N ALA A 19 29.81 -5.04 -14.29
CA ALA A 19 28.38 -4.89 -14.10
C ALA A 19 28.18 -4.29 -12.70
N ASP A 20 28.06 -2.96 -12.62
CA ASP A 20 27.48 -2.29 -11.47
C ASP A 20 26.10 -2.93 -11.26
N ARG A 21 26.05 -3.90 -10.35
CA ARG A 21 24.80 -4.29 -9.71
C ARG A 21 24.38 -3.04 -8.96
N ALA A 22 23.57 -2.19 -9.61
CA ALA A 22 22.77 -1.20 -8.94
C ALA A 22 21.99 -1.98 -7.87
N GLY A 23 22.48 -1.94 -6.65
CA GLY A 23 21.84 -2.57 -5.50
C GLY A 23 20.46 -1.97 -5.45
N ALA A 24 19.43 -2.78 -5.77
CA ALA A 24 18.05 -2.35 -5.64
C ALA A 24 17.91 -1.91 -4.18
N ASN A 25 17.76 -0.61 -3.95
CA ASN A 25 17.50 -0.11 -2.61
C ASN A 25 16.31 -0.89 -2.06
N PRO A 26 16.42 -1.44 -0.84
CA PRO A 26 15.30 -2.14 -0.24
C PRO A 26 14.07 -1.21 -0.27
N PRO A 27 12.87 -1.76 -0.51
CA PRO A 27 11.66 -0.95 -0.49
C PRO A 27 11.58 -0.17 0.82
N PRO A 28 11.08 1.07 0.79
CA PRO A 28 11.00 1.90 1.98
C PRO A 28 10.17 1.20 3.06
N GLU A 29 10.58 1.31 4.31
CA GLU A 29 9.74 0.94 5.43
C GLU A 29 8.69 2.02 5.65
N PHE A 30 7.42 1.63 5.61
CA PHE A 30 6.30 2.53 5.88
C PHE A 30 6.07 2.67 7.39
N GLN A 31 6.31 1.58 8.13
CA GLN A 31 6.12 1.51 9.58
C GLN A 31 7.07 0.45 10.16
N LYS A 32 7.42 0.53 11.44
CA LYS A 32 8.23 -0.51 12.11
C LYS A 32 7.41 -1.77 12.36
N PRO A 33 8.00 -2.96 12.22
CA PRO A 33 7.36 -4.21 12.64
C PRO A 33 7.04 -4.20 14.13
N GLY A 34 5.96 -4.87 14.52
CA GLY A 34 5.51 -4.98 15.90
C GLY A 34 4.01 -4.89 16.07
N GLU A 35 3.56 -4.83 17.29
CA GLU A 35 2.16 -4.62 17.63
C GLU A 35 1.78 -3.16 17.48
N TRP A 36 0.68 -2.92 16.77
CA TRP A 36 0.15 -1.61 16.48
C TRP A 36 -1.28 -1.50 16.95
N HIS A 37 -1.62 -0.37 17.58
CA HIS A 37 -2.97 0.04 17.87
C HIS A 37 -3.40 1.10 16.88
N TYR A 38 -4.56 0.88 16.25
CA TYR A 38 -5.16 1.80 15.31
C TYR A 38 -6.47 2.33 15.83
N GLN A 39 -6.76 3.57 15.48
CA GLN A 39 -8.05 4.22 15.68
C GLN A 39 -8.49 4.83 14.36
N SER A 40 -9.73 4.64 13.98
CA SER A 40 -10.30 5.28 12.79
C SER A 40 -11.56 6.04 13.12
N GLU A 41 -11.70 7.15 12.44
CA GLU A 41 -12.92 7.92 12.32
C GLU A 41 -13.35 7.87 10.85
N THR A 42 -14.56 7.42 10.58
CA THR A 42 -15.11 7.29 9.23
C THR A 42 -16.43 8.05 9.16
N ARG A 43 -16.48 9.01 8.27
CA ARG A 43 -17.68 9.77 7.94
C ARG A 43 -18.24 9.30 6.61
N TYR A 44 -19.51 8.96 6.59
CA TYR A 44 -20.22 8.55 5.39
C TYR A 44 -21.03 9.71 4.83
N ASP A 45 -20.83 9.99 3.53
CA ASP A 45 -21.66 10.89 2.75
C ASP A 45 -22.36 10.08 1.63
N ALA A 46 -23.62 9.79 1.85
CA ALA A 46 -24.49 9.06 0.92
C ALA A 46 -25.79 9.84 0.71
N GLY A 47 -25.73 11.16 0.72
CA GLY A 47 -26.89 12.05 0.62
C GLY A 47 -27.89 11.84 1.77
N PRO A 48 -29.17 11.55 1.49
CA PRO A 48 -30.20 11.37 2.53
C PRO A 48 -29.93 10.20 3.50
N MET A 49 -29.02 9.29 3.13
CA MET A 49 -28.64 8.13 3.93
C MET A 49 -27.30 8.33 4.66
N SER A 50 -26.84 9.58 4.78
CA SER A 50 -25.62 9.88 5.53
C SER A 50 -25.77 9.46 6.98
N HIS A 51 -24.77 8.76 7.48
CA HIS A 51 -24.70 8.33 8.88
C HIS A 51 -23.69 9.22 9.62
N GLY A 52 -23.84 9.31 10.93
CA GLY A 52 -22.85 9.99 11.79
C GLY A 52 -21.48 9.30 11.74
N ASP A 53 -20.50 9.94 12.34
CA ASP A 53 -19.13 9.45 12.39
C ASP A 53 -19.05 8.09 13.10
N VAL A 54 -18.34 7.15 12.48
CA VAL A 54 -18.12 5.81 13.02
C VAL A 54 -16.68 5.72 13.52
N HIS A 55 -16.53 5.41 14.79
CA HIS A 55 -15.21 5.23 15.40
C HIS A 55 -14.92 3.73 15.61
N ASN A 56 -13.75 3.29 15.17
CA ASN A 56 -13.28 1.93 15.38
C ASN A 56 -11.88 1.94 15.98
N GLN A 57 -11.58 0.89 16.75
CA GLN A 57 -10.25 0.65 17.29
C GLN A 57 -9.90 -0.83 17.09
N TRP A 58 -8.65 -1.09 16.72
CA TRP A 58 -8.17 -2.47 16.56
C TRP A 58 -6.66 -2.53 16.78
N SER A 59 -6.18 -3.74 17.02
CA SER A 59 -4.76 -4.02 17.11
C SER A 59 -4.36 -5.03 16.04
N VAL A 60 -3.16 -4.88 15.52
CA VAL A 60 -2.59 -5.80 14.55
C VAL A 60 -1.10 -5.97 14.77
N CYS A 61 -0.62 -7.19 14.56
CA CYS A 61 0.80 -7.46 14.48
C CYS A 61 1.30 -7.19 13.06
N VAL A 62 2.10 -6.16 12.90
CA VAL A 62 2.74 -5.79 11.64
C VAL A 62 4.03 -6.60 11.50
N THR A 63 4.09 -7.48 10.51
CA THR A 63 5.29 -8.27 10.16
C THR A 63 6.29 -7.44 9.36
N ASP A 64 7.54 -7.90 9.23
CA ASP A 64 8.55 -7.25 8.39
C ASP A 64 8.08 -7.04 6.93
N THR A 65 7.35 -8.00 6.38
CA THR A 65 6.79 -7.89 5.03
C THR A 65 5.69 -6.84 4.97
N ALA A 66 4.77 -6.85 5.94
CA ALA A 66 3.69 -5.85 6.01
C ALA A 66 4.24 -4.43 6.23
N ALA A 67 5.30 -4.29 7.01
CA ALA A 67 5.96 -3.00 7.26
C ALA A 67 6.52 -2.35 5.99
N ARG A 68 6.83 -3.14 4.97
CA ARG A 68 7.34 -2.71 3.66
C ARG A 68 6.27 -2.67 2.57
N THR A 69 5.04 -3.04 2.90
CA THR A 69 3.91 -2.98 1.98
C THR A 69 3.19 -1.65 2.17
N PRO A 70 2.95 -0.87 1.10
CA PRO A 70 2.18 0.36 1.22
C PRO A 70 0.80 0.06 1.81
N PRO A 71 0.36 0.80 2.83
CA PRO A 71 -0.97 0.64 3.38
C PRO A 71 -1.99 0.99 2.30
N SER A 72 -2.85 0.03 1.93
CA SER A 72 -3.85 0.21 0.88
C SER A 72 -5.20 0.70 1.41
N GLY A 73 -5.38 0.76 2.72
CA GLY A 73 -6.64 1.15 3.36
C GLY A 73 -7.80 0.16 3.17
N MET A 74 -7.63 -0.87 2.35
CA MET A 74 -8.68 -1.86 2.05
C MET A 74 -8.25 -3.26 2.49
N PRO A 75 -9.02 -3.93 3.34
CA PRO A 75 -8.82 -5.36 3.60
C PRO A 75 -9.15 -6.17 2.33
N HIS A 76 -8.37 -7.21 2.10
CA HIS A 76 -8.69 -8.20 1.06
C HIS A 76 -9.96 -8.95 1.46
N ALA A 77 -11.08 -8.61 0.84
CA ALA A 77 -12.32 -9.33 1.03
C ALA A 77 -12.52 -10.37 -0.10
N PRO A 78 -13.09 -11.55 0.20
CA PRO A 78 -13.44 -12.52 -0.83
C PRO A 78 -14.36 -11.91 -1.89
N GLY A 79 -14.07 -12.16 -3.17
CA GLY A 79 -14.85 -11.66 -4.29
C GLY A 79 -14.51 -10.23 -4.74
N VAL A 80 -13.58 -9.54 -4.07
CA VAL A 80 -13.08 -8.23 -4.48
C VAL A 80 -11.82 -8.42 -5.32
N LYS A 81 -11.79 -7.78 -6.49
CA LYS A 81 -10.62 -7.72 -7.39
C LYS A 81 -10.15 -6.28 -7.45
N CYS A 82 -8.88 -6.05 -7.13
CA CYS A 82 -8.28 -4.73 -7.16
C CYS A 82 -7.16 -4.66 -8.19
N ASP A 83 -7.03 -3.48 -8.80
CA ASP A 83 -5.86 -3.14 -9.60
C ASP A 83 -4.63 -3.00 -8.70
N LYS A 84 -3.44 -3.01 -9.32
CA LYS A 84 -2.22 -2.69 -8.58
C LYS A 84 -2.29 -1.25 -8.08
N PRO A 85 -2.08 -1.00 -6.78
CA PRO A 85 -2.10 0.35 -6.25
C PRO A 85 -1.01 1.22 -6.90
N THR A 86 -1.32 2.47 -7.19
CA THR A 86 -0.32 3.49 -7.50
C THR A 86 0.31 3.97 -6.20
N LEU A 87 1.59 4.30 -6.24
CA LEU A 87 2.31 4.87 -5.09
C LEU A 87 3.08 6.11 -5.56
N GLN A 88 2.82 7.23 -4.92
CA GLN A 88 3.58 8.47 -5.10
C GLN A 88 4.21 8.85 -3.75
N VAL A 89 5.44 9.32 -3.78
CA VAL A 89 6.18 9.73 -2.59
C VAL A 89 6.44 11.22 -2.67
N ALA A 90 6.02 11.98 -1.67
CA ALA A 90 6.21 13.42 -1.59
C ALA A 90 6.48 13.87 -0.16
N ALA A 91 7.61 14.54 0.07
CA ALA A 91 7.95 15.19 1.35
C ALA A 91 7.72 14.34 2.62
N GLY A 92 8.01 13.03 2.54
CA GLY A 92 7.87 12.12 3.69
C GLY A 92 6.48 11.49 3.85
N SER A 93 5.53 11.85 2.98
CA SER A 93 4.21 11.23 2.87
C SER A 93 4.16 10.31 1.66
N TYR A 94 3.23 9.36 1.70
CA TYR A 94 2.97 8.40 0.63
C TYR A 94 1.51 8.52 0.22
N HIS A 95 1.28 8.78 -1.06
CA HIS A 95 -0.05 8.82 -1.62
C HIS A 95 -0.31 7.54 -2.39
N THR A 96 -1.42 6.86 -2.08
CA THR A 96 -1.82 5.61 -2.73
C THR A 96 -3.23 5.75 -3.29
N ALA A 97 -3.42 5.30 -4.53
CA ALA A 97 -4.74 5.22 -5.14
C ALA A 97 -4.93 3.84 -5.77
N MET A 98 -6.15 3.31 -5.67
CA MET A 98 -6.48 1.97 -6.15
C MET A 98 -7.94 1.92 -6.60
N THR A 99 -8.22 1.08 -7.59
CA THR A 99 -9.58 0.78 -8.03
C THR A 99 -9.85 -0.71 -7.79
N CYS A 100 -11.00 -1.01 -7.18
CA CYS A 100 -11.45 -2.37 -6.96
C CYS A 100 -12.84 -2.58 -7.54
N THR A 101 -13.13 -3.81 -7.96
CA THR A 101 -14.46 -4.25 -8.38
C THR A 101 -14.89 -5.44 -7.54
N ALA A 102 -16.15 -5.49 -7.18
CA ALA A 102 -16.75 -6.62 -6.49
C ALA A 102 -18.06 -7.00 -7.18
N HIS A 103 -18.27 -8.32 -7.31
CA HIS A 103 -19.52 -8.88 -7.84
C HIS A 103 -20.21 -9.62 -6.69
N SER A 104 -21.46 -9.31 -6.45
CA SER A 104 -22.24 -10.03 -5.45
C SER A 104 -23.14 -11.08 -6.08
N ALA A 105 -23.52 -12.09 -5.29
CA ALA A 105 -24.35 -13.19 -5.74
C ALA A 105 -25.76 -12.77 -6.19
N ASN A 106 -26.24 -11.61 -5.78
CA ASN A 106 -27.53 -11.02 -6.19
C ASN A 106 -27.45 -10.20 -7.48
N GLY A 107 -26.30 -10.22 -8.20
CA GLY A 107 -26.10 -9.51 -9.46
C GLY A 107 -25.70 -8.05 -9.32
N ALA A 108 -25.47 -7.56 -8.11
CA ALA A 108 -24.97 -6.21 -7.94
C ALA A 108 -23.46 -6.13 -8.18
N ASP A 109 -23.04 -5.11 -8.90
CA ASP A 109 -21.64 -4.78 -9.15
C ASP A 109 -21.24 -3.55 -8.33
N SER A 110 -20.11 -3.62 -7.68
CA SER A 110 -19.54 -2.50 -6.92
C SER A 110 -18.22 -2.05 -7.52
N LEU A 111 -18.12 -0.75 -7.82
CA LEU A 111 -16.87 -0.09 -8.17
C LEU A 111 -16.42 0.75 -6.98
N ILE A 112 -15.22 0.48 -6.50
CA ILE A 112 -14.65 1.11 -5.31
C ILE A 112 -13.34 1.80 -5.75
N LYS A 113 -13.24 3.10 -5.55
CA LYS A 113 -12.02 3.86 -5.77
C LYS A 113 -11.53 4.39 -4.43
N THR A 114 -10.27 4.15 -4.13
CA THR A 114 -9.63 4.61 -2.91
C THR A 114 -8.52 5.58 -3.22
N ASP A 115 -8.38 6.57 -2.37
CA ASP A 115 -7.34 7.59 -2.41
C ASP A 115 -6.91 7.89 -0.98
N PHE A 116 -5.66 7.56 -0.64
CA PHE A 116 -5.14 7.71 0.71
C PHE A 116 -3.79 8.39 0.73
N THR A 117 -3.60 9.28 1.68
CA THR A 117 -2.30 9.84 2.05
C THR A 117 -1.87 9.27 3.39
N PHE A 118 -0.73 8.61 3.40
CA PHE A 118 -0.11 8.02 4.58
C PHE A 118 1.11 8.84 4.98
N THR A 119 1.14 9.29 6.23
CA THR A 119 2.22 10.10 6.79
C THR A 119 2.76 9.42 8.05
N PRO A 120 3.87 8.68 7.96
CA PRO A 120 4.51 8.08 9.12
C PRO A 120 5.34 9.12 9.88
N SER A 121 5.52 8.90 11.19
CA SER A 121 6.52 9.64 11.97
C SER A 121 7.95 9.35 11.46
N PRO A 122 8.91 10.24 11.72
CA PRO A 122 10.30 10.03 11.31
C PRO A 122 10.91 8.72 11.83
N ASP A 123 10.54 8.32 13.04
CA ASP A 123 10.99 7.08 13.68
C ASP A 123 10.14 5.86 13.31
N ARG A 124 9.07 6.03 12.50
CA ARG A 124 8.16 4.97 12.04
C ARG A 124 7.41 4.24 13.17
N THR A 125 7.20 4.87 14.30
CA THR A 125 6.46 4.31 15.45
C THR A 125 5.04 4.84 15.56
N SER A 126 4.70 5.87 14.81
CA SER A 126 3.33 6.37 14.64
C SER A 126 3.04 6.73 13.20
N MET A 127 1.77 6.86 12.88
CA MET A 127 1.31 7.24 11.55
C MET A 127 -0.05 7.91 11.59
N VAL A 128 -0.29 8.69 10.54
CA VAL A 128 -1.63 9.20 10.19
C VAL A 128 -1.92 8.78 8.76
N MET A 129 -3.14 8.36 8.50
CA MET A 129 -3.64 8.08 7.16
C MET A 129 -4.97 8.79 6.97
N ASP A 130 -5.03 9.67 6.00
CA ASP A 130 -6.23 10.38 5.58
C ASP A 130 -6.61 9.93 4.18
N GLY A 131 -7.90 9.77 3.92
CA GLY A 131 -8.31 9.40 2.58
C GLY A 131 -9.80 9.33 2.36
N THR A 132 -10.12 8.99 1.13
CA THR A 132 -11.49 8.84 0.65
C THR A 132 -11.71 7.49 -0.03
N VAL A 133 -12.90 6.95 0.15
CA VAL A 133 -13.38 5.78 -0.58
C VAL A 133 -14.66 6.18 -1.29
N HIS A 134 -14.65 6.11 -2.62
CA HIS A 134 -15.82 6.32 -3.46
C HIS A 134 -16.38 4.96 -3.86
N GLN A 135 -17.64 4.72 -3.56
CA GLN A 135 -18.33 3.49 -3.92
C GLN A 135 -19.51 3.78 -4.84
N THR A 136 -19.58 3.08 -5.96
CA THR A 136 -20.73 3.08 -6.87
C THR A 136 -21.26 1.66 -7.00
N ILE A 137 -22.57 1.47 -6.80
CA ILE A 137 -23.24 0.18 -6.93
C ILE A 137 -24.18 0.23 -8.13
N THR A 138 -24.10 -0.80 -8.99
CA THR A 138 -24.94 -0.95 -10.19
C THR A 138 -25.53 -2.37 -10.23
N GLY A 139 -26.45 -2.64 -11.16
CA GLY A 139 -27.06 -3.97 -11.31
C GLY A 139 -28.22 -4.24 -10.35
N LEU A 140 -28.60 -3.29 -9.52
CA LEU A 140 -29.79 -3.42 -8.65
C LEU A 140 -31.05 -2.85 -9.34
N PRO A 141 -32.25 -3.37 -9.02
CA PRO A 141 -33.51 -2.86 -9.54
C PRO A 141 -33.80 -1.41 -9.13
N VAL A 142 -33.21 -0.96 -8.04
CA VAL A 142 -33.31 0.43 -7.52
C VAL A 142 -31.93 1.06 -7.60
N ALA A 143 -31.87 2.28 -8.16
CA ALA A 143 -30.60 3.03 -8.20
C ALA A 143 -30.18 3.45 -6.78
N ILE A 144 -28.96 3.08 -6.40
CA ILE A 144 -28.34 3.53 -5.15
C ILE A 144 -27.42 4.71 -5.48
N PRO A 145 -27.55 5.86 -4.80
CA PRO A 145 -26.62 6.97 -4.99
C PRO A 145 -25.18 6.55 -4.69
N PRO A 146 -24.18 7.11 -5.39
CA PRO A 146 -22.80 6.92 -5.01
C PRO A 146 -22.55 7.36 -3.56
N ALA A 147 -21.78 6.58 -2.82
CA ALA A 147 -21.37 6.89 -1.46
C ALA A 147 -19.90 7.33 -1.44
N VAL A 148 -19.60 8.32 -0.60
CA VAL A 148 -18.24 8.76 -0.30
C VAL A 148 -17.99 8.55 1.19
N MET A 149 -16.87 7.89 1.50
CA MET A 149 -16.40 7.71 2.87
C MET A 149 -15.13 8.52 3.04
N HIS A 150 -15.10 9.39 4.04
CA HIS A 150 -13.89 10.07 4.48
C HIS A 150 -13.35 9.34 5.69
N MET A 151 -12.09 8.96 5.63
CA MET A 151 -11.44 8.18 6.68
C MET A 151 -10.22 8.92 7.22
N HIS A 152 -10.18 9.02 8.54
CA HIS A 152 -9.00 9.46 9.27
C HIS A 152 -8.56 8.31 10.18
N ILE A 153 -7.32 7.86 10.03
CA ILE A 153 -6.78 6.72 10.79
C ILE A 153 -5.48 7.16 11.45
N THR A 154 -5.38 6.95 12.74
CA THR A 154 -4.12 7.08 13.49
C THR A 154 -3.64 5.71 13.93
N GLY A 155 -2.33 5.51 13.90
CA GLY A 155 -1.71 4.28 14.33
C GLY A 155 -0.52 4.55 15.23
N THR A 156 -0.35 3.75 16.28
CA THR A 156 0.79 3.82 17.20
C THR A 156 1.32 2.43 17.48
N ARG A 157 2.63 2.27 17.36
CA ARG A 157 3.32 1.04 17.72
C ARG A 157 3.43 0.94 19.24
N VAL A 158 2.97 -0.17 19.81
CA VAL A 158 2.95 -0.37 21.28
C VAL A 158 4.01 -1.35 21.76
N GLY A 159 4.61 -2.13 20.85
CA GLY A 159 5.66 -3.07 21.27
C GLY A 159 6.03 -4.09 20.20
N ALA A 160 6.63 -5.19 20.63
CA ALA A 160 6.81 -6.36 19.82
C ALA A 160 5.49 -7.14 19.73
N CYS A 161 5.26 -7.85 18.61
CA CYS A 161 4.11 -8.76 18.54
C CYS A 161 4.19 -9.81 19.65
N ALA A 162 3.06 -10.14 20.26
CA ALA A 162 2.97 -11.30 21.13
C ALA A 162 3.39 -12.56 20.34
N ALA A 163 4.23 -13.40 20.94
CA ALA A 163 4.61 -14.66 20.31
C ALA A 163 3.33 -15.46 19.98
N ALA A 164 3.17 -15.86 18.72
CA ALA A 164 2.06 -16.71 18.31
C ALA A 164 2.09 -18.00 19.18
N GLY A 165 1.17 -18.12 20.15
CA GLY A 165 1.08 -19.31 20.99
C GLY A 165 0.75 -19.14 22.46
N LYS A 166 0.57 -17.92 22.96
CA LYS A 166 0.00 -17.71 24.30
C LYS A 166 -1.30 -16.89 24.15
N ALA A 167 -2.37 -17.59 23.82
CA ALA A 167 -3.70 -17.14 24.23
C ALA A 167 -3.78 -17.30 25.76
N PRO A 168 -4.36 -16.32 26.49
CA PRO A 168 -4.56 -16.42 27.93
C PRO A 168 -5.52 -17.56 28.30
#